data_927af1f182fe5eec63c8681f45d83577
#
_entry.id   927af1f182fe5eec63c8681f45d83577
#
_cell.length_a   1.000
_cell.length_b   1.000
_cell.length_c   1.000
_cell.angle_alpha   90.00
_cell.angle_beta   90.00
_cell.angle_gamma   90.00
#
_symmetry.space_group_name_H-M   'P 1'
#
loop_
_entity.id
_entity.type
_entity.pdbx_description
1 polymer ?
#
loop_
_entity_poly.entity_id
_entity_poly.type
_entity_poly.pdbx_seq_one_letter_code
_entity_poly.pdbx_strand_id
1 'polypeptide(L)'
;MIVDFFAGSGTTAQAVLELNKEDGGNRRFILCTNNENGICENVTYPRVKTVITGIRPDGSEYSDGIPANLKYYRTDFIPKSAYEMHDGLLDHIREMVQLEHGIDLDDRQYVIIMDDVAADELEENWDEYPELKGIYMSSDVLLTGTQQALFDGAELNIIPEYYFEAELREAGQAL
;
A
#
# COMPACT_ATOMS: atom_id res chain seq x y z
N MET A 1 -11.36 -11.55 0.61
CA MET A 1 -11.28 -10.13 0.17
C MET A 1 -12.56 -9.77 -0.56
N ILE A 2 -13.07 -8.56 -0.36
CA ILE A 2 -14.26 -8.01 -1.00
C ILE A 2 -13.83 -6.80 -1.81
N VAL A 3 -14.21 -6.73 -3.10
CA VAL A 3 -13.90 -5.60 -3.98
C VAL A 3 -15.21 -4.98 -4.44
N ASP A 4 -15.34 -3.67 -4.25
CA ASP A 4 -16.51 -2.89 -4.67
C ASP A 4 -16.05 -1.75 -5.59
N PHE A 5 -16.35 -1.86 -6.87
CA PHE A 5 -15.94 -0.87 -7.88
C PHE A 5 -16.84 0.38 -7.92
N PHE A 6 -17.93 0.38 -7.17
CA PHE A 6 -18.88 1.48 -7.12
C PHE A 6 -19.22 1.82 -5.67
N ALA A 7 -18.20 2.14 -4.90
CA ALA A 7 -18.24 2.30 -3.44
C ALA A 7 -19.40 3.18 -2.92
N GLY A 8 -19.87 4.13 -3.73
CA GLY A 8 -20.93 5.04 -3.34
C GLY A 8 -20.66 5.68 -1.97
N SER A 9 -21.53 5.45 -1.01
CA SER A 9 -21.35 5.96 0.35
C SER A 9 -20.49 5.06 1.27
N GLY A 10 -19.88 3.97 0.76
CA GLY A 10 -19.03 3.08 1.56
C GLY A 10 -19.77 2.08 2.46
N THR A 11 -21.01 1.73 2.12
CA THR A 11 -21.80 0.76 2.90
C THR A 11 -21.17 -0.63 2.93
N THR A 12 -20.52 -1.04 1.85
CA THR A 12 -19.82 -2.33 1.77
C THR A 12 -18.72 -2.43 2.82
N ALA A 13 -17.91 -1.39 2.99
CA ALA A 13 -16.86 -1.38 4.02
C ALA A 13 -17.45 -1.49 5.43
N GLN A 14 -18.51 -0.73 5.72
CA GLN A 14 -19.19 -0.79 7.01
C GLN A 14 -19.71 -2.22 7.29
N ALA A 15 -20.38 -2.85 6.33
CA ALA A 15 -20.88 -4.22 6.49
C ALA A 15 -19.74 -5.23 6.74
N VAL A 16 -18.60 -5.09 6.06
CA VAL A 16 -17.43 -5.95 6.28
C VAL A 16 -16.87 -5.78 7.68
N LEU A 17 -16.74 -4.53 8.16
CA LEU A 17 -16.25 -4.23 9.50
C LEU A 17 -17.19 -4.78 10.58
N GLU A 18 -18.50 -4.59 10.41
CA GLU A 18 -19.52 -5.11 11.34
C GLU A 18 -19.51 -6.63 11.41
N LEU A 19 -19.42 -7.33 10.27
CA LEU A 19 -19.29 -8.79 10.22
C LEU A 19 -18.01 -9.29 10.88
N ASN A 20 -16.88 -8.61 10.66
CA ASN A 20 -15.63 -8.98 11.32
C ASN A 20 -15.72 -8.82 12.85
N LYS A 21 -16.40 -7.77 13.31
CA LYS A 21 -16.65 -7.55 14.74
C LYS A 21 -17.57 -8.64 15.33
N GLU A 22 -18.58 -9.05 14.57
CA GLU A 22 -19.59 -10.01 15.03
C GLU A 22 -19.03 -11.44 15.17
N ASP A 23 -18.23 -11.88 14.18
CA ASP A 23 -17.78 -13.27 14.11
C ASP A 23 -16.25 -13.45 14.32
N GLY A 24 -15.52 -12.35 14.60
CA GLY A 24 -14.06 -12.37 14.76
C GLY A 24 -13.30 -12.64 13.45
N GLY A 25 -13.96 -12.43 12.30
CA GLY A 25 -13.38 -12.66 10.98
C GLY A 25 -12.32 -11.62 10.62
N ASN A 26 -11.52 -11.94 9.61
CA ASN A 26 -10.47 -11.06 9.06
C ASN A 26 -10.71 -10.80 7.56
N ARG A 27 -11.91 -10.33 7.24
CA ARG A 27 -12.25 -9.94 5.87
C ARG A 27 -11.61 -8.60 5.56
N ARG A 28 -11.07 -8.49 4.35
CA ARG A 28 -10.52 -7.25 3.81
C ARG A 28 -11.45 -6.71 2.73
N PHE A 29 -11.41 -5.40 2.50
CA PHE A 29 -12.14 -4.77 1.41
C PHE A 29 -11.25 -3.80 0.63
N ILE A 30 -11.59 -3.64 -0.65
CA ILE A 30 -11.09 -2.59 -1.52
C ILE A 30 -12.33 -1.88 -2.09
N LEU A 31 -12.39 -0.58 -1.89
CA LEU A 31 -13.45 0.27 -2.43
C LEU A 31 -12.88 1.16 -3.52
N CYS A 32 -13.50 1.12 -4.69
CA CYS A 32 -13.14 1.98 -5.80
C CYS A 32 -14.28 2.96 -6.10
N THR A 33 -13.92 4.19 -6.47
CA THR A 33 -14.86 5.20 -6.91
C THR A 33 -14.18 6.17 -7.86
N ASN A 34 -14.92 6.72 -8.82
CA ASN A 34 -14.44 7.76 -9.71
C ASN A 34 -14.39 9.15 -9.04
N ASN A 35 -14.74 9.22 -7.77
CA ASN A 35 -14.79 10.45 -6.97
C ASN A 35 -15.65 11.58 -7.60
N GLU A 36 -16.66 11.23 -8.38
CA GLU A 36 -17.58 12.21 -8.98
C GLU A 36 -18.23 13.08 -7.90
N ASN A 37 -18.20 14.39 -8.11
CA ASN A 37 -18.65 15.39 -7.13
C ASN A 37 -17.96 15.31 -5.75
N GLY A 38 -16.75 14.73 -5.67
CA GLY A 38 -16.00 14.57 -4.41
C GLY A 38 -16.64 13.55 -3.46
N ILE A 39 -17.37 12.56 -3.98
CA ILE A 39 -18.07 11.58 -3.14
C ILE A 39 -17.13 10.79 -2.22
N CYS A 40 -15.90 10.52 -2.70
CA CYS A 40 -14.94 9.78 -1.90
C CYS A 40 -14.52 10.58 -0.67
N GLU A 41 -14.07 11.81 -0.86
CA GLU A 41 -13.56 12.67 0.21
C GLU A 41 -14.67 13.18 1.13
N ASN A 42 -15.86 13.45 0.57
CA ASN A 42 -16.92 14.09 1.33
C ASN A 42 -17.90 13.09 1.98
N VAL A 43 -17.97 11.86 1.48
CA VAL A 43 -18.96 10.87 1.95
C VAL A 43 -18.31 9.53 2.29
N THR A 44 -17.68 8.86 1.31
CA THR A 44 -17.20 7.46 1.47
C THR A 44 -16.14 7.35 2.57
N TYR A 45 -15.05 8.10 2.44
CA TYR A 45 -13.96 8.06 3.39
C TYR A 45 -14.35 8.54 4.79
N PRO A 46 -15.05 9.70 4.97
CA PRO A 46 -15.50 10.13 6.28
C PRO A 46 -16.45 9.12 6.95
N ARG A 47 -17.35 8.48 6.18
CA ARG A 47 -18.22 7.45 6.74
C ARG A 47 -17.46 6.25 7.26
N VAL A 48 -16.56 5.67 6.45
CA VAL A 48 -15.77 4.50 6.87
C VAL A 48 -14.89 4.86 8.07
N LYS A 49 -14.27 6.04 8.05
CA LYS A 49 -13.51 6.54 9.18
C LYS A 49 -14.37 6.68 10.45
N THR A 50 -15.59 7.20 10.33
CA THR A 50 -16.56 7.30 11.45
C THR A 50 -16.87 5.93 12.05
N VAL A 51 -17.11 4.91 11.21
CA VAL A 51 -17.35 3.53 11.69
C VAL A 51 -16.16 2.99 12.46
N ILE A 52 -14.94 3.24 11.97
CA ILE A 52 -13.69 2.78 12.61
C ILE A 52 -13.44 3.51 13.93
N THR A 53 -13.54 4.83 13.94
CA THR A 53 -13.16 5.66 15.10
C THR A 53 -14.29 5.85 16.11
N GLY A 54 -15.54 5.65 15.71
CA GLY A 54 -16.72 5.99 16.51
C GLY A 54 -17.04 7.49 16.56
N ILE A 55 -16.30 8.34 15.82
CA ILE A 55 -16.41 9.80 15.90
C ILE A 55 -16.76 10.36 14.52
N ARG A 56 -17.78 11.22 14.45
CA ARG A 56 -18.16 11.92 13.21
C ARG A 56 -17.18 13.04 12.85
N PRO A 57 -17.19 13.51 11.61
CA PRO A 57 -16.34 14.63 11.17
C PRO A 57 -16.51 15.94 11.99
N ASP A 58 -17.68 16.15 12.58
CA ASP A 58 -17.98 17.29 13.45
C ASP A 58 -17.50 17.11 14.90
N GLY A 59 -16.86 15.98 15.21
CA GLY A 59 -16.36 15.62 16.54
C GLY A 59 -17.39 14.99 17.45
N SER A 60 -18.65 14.83 17.00
CA SER A 60 -19.70 14.18 17.81
C SER A 60 -19.52 12.65 17.82
N GLU A 61 -19.90 12.03 18.92
CA GLU A 61 -19.87 10.58 19.09
C GLU A 61 -20.91 9.90 18.18
N TYR A 62 -20.50 8.81 17.54
CA TYR A 62 -21.36 7.96 16.71
C TYR A 62 -21.58 6.59 17.35
N SER A 63 -20.51 5.96 17.83
CA SER A 63 -20.50 4.63 18.45
C SER A 63 -19.17 4.38 19.17
N ASP A 64 -18.99 3.20 19.76
CA ASP A 64 -17.71 2.76 20.33
C ASP A 64 -16.60 2.55 19.28
N GLY A 65 -16.93 2.63 17.99
CA GLY A 65 -16.04 2.34 16.88
C GLY A 65 -15.80 0.84 16.66
N ILE A 66 -15.18 0.55 15.53
CA ILE A 66 -14.70 -0.78 15.15
C ILE A 66 -13.24 -0.64 14.73
N PRO A 67 -12.27 -0.88 15.63
CA PRO A 67 -10.86 -0.69 15.32
C PRO A 67 -10.44 -1.47 14.08
N ALA A 68 -9.92 -0.77 13.08
CA ALA A 68 -9.43 -1.34 11.84
C ALA A 68 -8.41 -0.39 11.18
N ASN A 69 -7.58 -0.92 10.29
CA ASN A 69 -6.72 -0.12 9.45
C ASN A 69 -7.47 0.31 8.19
N LEU A 70 -7.31 1.57 7.80
CA LEU A 70 -7.86 2.13 6.57
C LEU A 70 -6.78 2.94 5.87
N LYS A 71 -6.44 2.56 4.65
CA LYS A 71 -5.54 3.32 3.80
C LYS A 71 -6.32 3.90 2.63
N TYR A 72 -6.09 5.18 2.34
CA TYR A 72 -6.73 5.90 1.24
C TYR A 72 -5.69 6.15 0.16
N TYR A 73 -6.02 5.77 -1.07
CA TYR A 73 -5.21 6.00 -2.24
C TYR A 73 -5.95 6.90 -3.23
N ARG A 74 -5.20 7.70 -3.93
CA ARG A 74 -5.67 8.47 -5.07
C ARG A 74 -4.91 8.02 -6.30
N THR A 75 -5.64 7.72 -7.38
CA THR A 75 -4.99 7.45 -8.67
C THR A 75 -4.54 8.76 -9.30
N ASP A 76 -3.38 8.72 -9.93
CA ASP A 76 -2.84 9.79 -10.75
C ASP A 76 -2.40 9.23 -12.11
N PHE A 77 -2.07 10.09 -13.03
CA PHE A 77 -1.63 9.72 -14.36
C PHE A 77 -0.19 10.20 -14.58
N ILE A 78 0.67 9.28 -14.99
CA ILE A 78 2.00 9.61 -15.47
C ILE A 78 1.87 9.77 -16.99
N PRO A 79 2.12 10.99 -17.55
CA PRO A 79 2.01 11.22 -18.98
C PRO A 79 3.01 10.35 -19.76
N LYS A 80 2.56 9.64 -20.80
CA LYS A 80 3.44 8.84 -21.69
C LYS A 80 4.53 9.67 -22.38
N SER A 81 4.32 10.98 -22.50
CA SER A 81 5.30 11.92 -23.06
C SER A 81 6.29 12.46 -22.03
N ALA A 82 6.17 12.07 -20.77
CA ALA A 82 7.11 12.49 -19.74
C ALA A 82 8.50 11.90 -20.04
N TYR A 83 9.50 12.75 -20.12
CA TYR A 83 10.90 12.35 -20.37
C TYR A 83 11.43 11.39 -19.29
N GLU A 84 10.83 11.45 -18.10
CA GLU A 84 11.21 10.68 -16.90
C GLU A 84 10.06 9.77 -16.44
N MET A 85 9.42 9.03 -17.38
CA MET A 85 8.32 8.12 -17.02
C MET A 85 8.79 7.05 -16.04
N HIS A 86 9.99 6.51 -16.23
CA HIS A 86 10.58 5.50 -15.35
C HIS A 86 10.69 6.02 -13.92
N ASP A 87 11.25 7.22 -13.73
CA ASP A 87 11.39 7.83 -12.39
C ASP A 87 10.02 8.10 -11.75
N GLY A 88 9.05 8.60 -12.55
CA GLY A 88 7.68 8.79 -12.08
C GLY A 88 6.97 7.49 -11.66
N LEU A 89 7.29 6.36 -12.30
CA LEU A 89 6.77 5.05 -11.87
C LEU A 89 7.46 4.57 -10.59
N LEU A 90 8.78 4.76 -10.48
CA LEU A 90 9.53 4.40 -9.28
C LEU A 90 9.10 5.20 -8.04
N ASP A 91 8.75 6.48 -8.21
CA ASP A 91 8.24 7.32 -7.13
C ASP A 91 6.96 6.74 -6.48
N HIS A 92 6.20 5.94 -7.23
CA HIS A 92 4.95 5.32 -6.77
C HIS A 92 5.06 3.82 -6.46
N ILE A 93 6.25 3.24 -6.59
CA ILE A 93 6.44 1.79 -6.36
C ILE A 93 6.06 1.38 -4.94
N ARG A 94 6.31 2.24 -3.96
CA ARG A 94 5.97 2.01 -2.55
C ARG A 94 4.45 1.83 -2.38
N GLU A 95 3.65 2.70 -2.96
CA GLU A 95 2.19 2.63 -2.90
C GLU A 95 1.65 1.39 -3.63
N MET A 96 2.25 1.01 -4.74
CA MET A 96 1.88 -0.19 -5.50
C MET A 96 2.14 -1.46 -4.67
N VAL A 97 3.31 -1.58 -4.06
CA VAL A 97 3.67 -2.70 -3.17
C VAL A 97 2.71 -2.76 -1.97
N GLN A 98 2.45 -1.63 -1.31
CA GLN A 98 1.53 -1.57 -0.19
C GLN A 98 0.11 -1.99 -0.57
N LEU A 99 -0.37 -1.59 -1.75
CA LEU A 99 -1.71 -1.92 -2.23
C LEU A 99 -1.83 -3.41 -2.56
N GLU A 100 -0.87 -3.99 -3.27
CA GLU A 100 -0.91 -5.39 -3.68
C GLU A 100 -0.80 -6.35 -2.50
N HIS A 101 0.13 -6.09 -1.60
CA HIS A 101 0.41 -6.98 -0.49
C HIS A 101 -0.40 -6.64 0.78
N GLY A 102 -1.07 -5.48 0.82
CA GLY A 102 -1.87 -5.04 1.96
C GLY A 102 -1.04 -4.83 3.23
N ILE A 103 0.17 -4.30 3.07
CA ILE A 103 1.14 -4.01 4.13
C ILE A 103 1.28 -2.50 4.33
N ASP A 104 1.96 -2.12 5.42
CA ASP A 104 2.42 -0.75 5.66
C ASP A 104 3.95 -0.72 5.68
N LEU A 105 4.55 -0.01 4.73
CA LEU A 105 6.00 0.13 4.65
C LEU A 105 6.56 1.19 5.63
N ASP A 106 5.70 1.86 6.39
CA ASP A 106 6.09 2.91 7.33
C ASP A 106 6.25 2.41 8.78
N ASP A 107 5.89 1.14 9.06
CA ASP A 107 5.87 0.56 10.41
C ASP A 107 7.15 -0.20 10.83
N ARG A 108 8.21 -0.11 10.02
CA ARG A 108 9.49 -0.81 10.20
C ARG A 108 9.40 -2.35 10.19
N GLN A 109 8.24 -2.91 9.91
CA GLN A 109 8.08 -4.36 9.72
C GLN A 109 8.34 -4.79 8.28
N TYR A 110 8.27 -3.83 7.36
CA TYR A 110 8.52 -4.04 5.94
C TYR A 110 9.35 -2.91 5.38
N VAL A 111 10.35 -3.25 4.58
CA VAL A 111 11.20 -2.27 3.89
C VAL A 111 11.20 -2.50 2.40
N ILE A 112 11.56 -1.46 1.65
CA ILE A 112 11.73 -1.52 0.21
C ILE A 112 13.17 -1.14 -0.13
N ILE A 113 13.81 -1.93 -0.99
CA ILE A 113 15.18 -1.75 -1.47
C ILE A 113 15.14 -1.65 -2.99
N MET A 114 15.49 -0.50 -3.55
CA MET A 114 15.46 -0.27 -4.99
C MET A 114 16.83 -0.32 -5.64
N ASP A 115 17.90 -0.18 -4.87
CA ASP A 115 19.29 -0.20 -5.32
C ASP A 115 20.25 -0.76 -4.26
N ASP A 116 21.50 -0.95 -4.65
CA ASP A 116 22.53 -1.50 -3.76
C ASP A 116 22.83 -0.56 -2.57
N VAL A 117 22.67 0.76 -2.73
CA VAL A 117 22.88 1.74 -1.65
C VAL A 117 21.84 1.57 -0.55
N ALA A 118 20.58 1.37 -0.92
CA ALA A 118 19.52 1.09 0.05
C ALA A 118 19.73 -0.24 0.78
N ALA A 119 20.35 -1.24 0.11
CA ALA A 119 20.73 -2.49 0.76
C ALA A 119 21.85 -2.30 1.78
N ASP A 120 22.85 -1.47 1.46
CA ASP A 120 23.95 -1.12 2.37
C ASP A 120 23.42 -0.32 3.57
N GLU A 121 22.52 0.65 3.35
CA GLU A 121 21.89 1.42 4.43
C GLU A 121 21.05 0.53 5.38
N LEU A 122 20.36 -0.46 4.84
CA LEU A 122 19.61 -1.42 5.68
C LEU A 122 20.57 -2.29 6.52
N GLU A 123 21.69 -2.75 5.92
CA GLU A 123 22.72 -3.50 6.64
C GLU A 123 23.32 -2.67 7.78
N GLU A 124 23.70 -1.42 7.53
CA GLU A 124 24.27 -0.52 8.53
C GLU A 124 23.32 -0.22 9.70
N ASN A 125 22.01 -0.15 9.42
CA ASN A 125 20.98 0.20 10.42
C ASN A 125 20.16 -1.01 10.86
N TRP A 126 20.64 -2.24 10.66
CA TRP A 126 19.89 -3.48 10.93
C TRP A 126 19.29 -3.55 12.33
N ASP A 127 19.99 -3.07 13.32
CA ASP A 127 19.53 -3.05 14.71
C ASP A 127 18.29 -2.17 14.94
N GLU A 128 17.95 -1.29 14.02
CA GLU A 128 16.74 -0.47 14.08
C GLU A 128 15.47 -1.21 13.63
N TYR A 129 15.63 -2.43 13.07
CA TYR A 129 14.56 -3.24 12.49
C TYR A 129 14.38 -4.60 13.20
N PRO A 130 14.22 -4.64 14.55
CA PRO A 130 14.18 -5.90 15.31
C PRO A 130 12.96 -6.77 14.99
N GLU A 131 11.92 -6.19 14.38
CA GLU A 131 10.67 -6.87 14.02
C GLU A 131 10.45 -6.94 12.50
N LEU A 132 11.53 -6.83 11.70
CA LEU A 132 11.43 -6.89 10.25
C LEU A 132 10.88 -8.23 9.79
N LYS A 133 9.80 -8.20 9.02
CA LYS A 133 9.10 -9.37 8.49
C LYS A 133 9.39 -9.61 7.03
N GLY A 134 9.49 -8.53 6.25
CA GLY A 134 9.68 -8.66 4.81
C GLY A 134 10.47 -7.51 4.20
N ILE A 135 11.25 -7.87 3.19
CA ILE A 135 12.03 -6.95 2.35
C ILE A 135 11.50 -7.06 0.93
N TYR A 136 11.06 -5.95 0.38
CA TYR A 136 10.65 -5.84 -1.02
C TYR A 136 11.81 -5.25 -1.80
N MET A 137 12.31 -5.99 -2.77
CA MET A 137 13.59 -5.67 -3.43
C MET A 137 13.43 -5.65 -4.96
N SER A 138 14.06 -4.65 -5.61
CA SER A 138 14.21 -4.67 -7.06
C SER A 138 15.03 -5.89 -7.51
N SER A 139 14.70 -6.44 -8.68
CA SER A 139 15.47 -7.54 -9.30
C SER A 139 16.90 -7.15 -9.63
N ASP A 140 17.19 -5.86 -9.75
CA ASP A 140 18.52 -5.33 -10.10
C ASP A 140 19.48 -5.25 -8.91
N VAL A 141 18.95 -5.37 -7.69
CA VAL A 141 19.77 -5.32 -6.46
C VAL A 141 20.57 -6.59 -6.28
N LEU A 142 21.88 -6.45 -6.14
CA LEU A 142 22.82 -7.56 -5.93
C LEU A 142 23.27 -7.62 -4.48
N LEU A 143 22.61 -8.44 -3.67
CA LEU A 143 23.00 -8.63 -2.28
C LEU A 143 24.38 -9.30 -2.14
N THR A 144 25.21 -8.75 -1.28
CA THR A 144 26.46 -9.40 -0.82
C THR A 144 26.16 -10.66 -0.01
N GLY A 145 27.16 -11.53 0.14
CA GLY A 145 27.01 -12.71 1.00
C GLY A 145 26.70 -12.38 2.46
N THR A 146 27.19 -11.24 2.96
CA THR A 146 26.90 -10.74 4.31
C THR A 146 25.42 -10.32 4.43
N GLN A 147 24.95 -9.54 3.48
CA GLN A 147 23.56 -9.08 3.42
C GLN A 147 22.59 -10.26 3.28
N GLN A 148 22.90 -11.24 2.41
CA GLN A 148 22.08 -12.44 2.29
C GLN A 148 21.95 -13.18 3.62
N ALA A 149 23.04 -13.35 4.34
CA ALA A 149 23.04 -14.02 5.65
C ALA A 149 22.29 -13.20 6.71
N LEU A 150 22.42 -11.87 6.65
CA LEU A 150 21.74 -10.96 7.59
C LEU A 150 20.23 -10.90 7.38
N PHE A 151 19.79 -10.89 6.11
CA PHE A 151 18.40 -10.77 5.72
C PHE A 151 17.64 -12.11 5.70
N ASP A 152 18.31 -13.23 5.93
CA ASP A 152 17.73 -14.60 5.92
C ASP A 152 16.57 -14.79 6.93
N GLY A 153 16.49 -13.90 7.93
CA GLY A 153 15.39 -13.87 8.90
C GLY A 153 14.11 -13.19 8.42
N ALA A 154 14.15 -12.45 7.33
CA ALA A 154 13.02 -11.73 6.74
C ALA A 154 12.59 -12.38 5.42
N GLU A 155 11.30 -12.26 5.07
CA GLU A 155 10.79 -12.73 3.79
C GLU A 155 11.26 -11.81 2.65
N LEU A 156 12.07 -12.35 1.73
CA LEU A 156 12.52 -11.61 0.54
C LEU A 156 11.49 -11.71 -0.57
N ASN A 157 10.96 -10.56 -0.97
CA ASN A 157 9.96 -10.43 -2.03
C ASN A 157 10.57 -9.60 -3.16
N ILE A 158 10.73 -10.22 -4.35
CA ILE A 158 11.17 -9.47 -5.53
C ILE A 158 10.00 -8.67 -6.07
N ILE A 159 10.21 -7.36 -6.24
CA ILE A 159 9.24 -6.47 -6.88
C ILE A 159 9.18 -6.83 -8.36
N PRO A 160 8.01 -7.25 -8.86
CA PRO A 160 7.92 -7.69 -10.24
C PRO A 160 8.11 -6.52 -11.22
N GLU A 161 8.98 -6.68 -12.19
CA GLU A 161 9.20 -5.69 -13.27
C GLU A 161 7.91 -5.40 -14.06
N TYR A 162 6.98 -6.35 -14.10
CA TYR A 162 5.73 -6.18 -14.83
C TYR A 162 4.81 -5.07 -14.29
N TYR A 163 5.09 -4.50 -13.11
CA TYR A 163 4.31 -3.36 -12.60
C TYR A 163 4.32 -2.15 -13.56
N PHE A 164 5.39 -2.02 -14.35
CA PHE A 164 5.56 -0.91 -15.28
C PHE A 164 6.15 -1.33 -16.64
N GLU A 165 6.40 -2.62 -16.87
CA GLU A 165 7.02 -3.11 -18.10
C GLU A 165 6.18 -2.81 -19.36
N ALA A 166 4.85 -2.95 -19.26
CA ALA A 166 3.96 -2.67 -20.38
C ALA A 166 3.98 -1.19 -20.76
N GLU A 167 3.93 -0.30 -19.77
CA GLU A 167 3.96 1.14 -19.93
C GLU A 167 5.29 1.62 -20.50
N LEU A 168 6.41 1.08 -20.01
CA LEU A 168 7.74 1.40 -20.52
C LEU A 168 7.94 0.93 -21.97
N ARG A 169 7.46 -0.27 -22.32
CA ARG A 169 7.49 -0.77 -23.71
C ARG A 169 6.68 0.11 -24.64
N GLU A 170 5.45 0.48 -24.26
CA GLU A 170 4.61 1.37 -25.06
C GLU A 170 5.22 2.76 -25.24
N ALA A 171 5.98 3.24 -24.26
CA ALA A 171 6.71 4.50 -24.33
C ALA A 171 8.03 4.41 -25.11
N GLY A 172 8.48 3.20 -25.50
CA GLY A 172 9.76 2.97 -26.16
C GLY A 172 10.97 3.12 -25.23
N GLN A 173 10.76 3.01 -23.92
CA GLN A 173 11.77 3.12 -22.86
C GLN A 173 12.15 1.75 -22.27
N ALA A 174 11.52 0.66 -22.72
CA ALA A 174 11.92 -0.68 -22.31
C ALA A 174 13.28 -1.05 -22.89
N LEU A 175 14.13 -1.64 -22.09
CA LEU A 175 15.43 -2.21 -22.46
C LEU A 175 15.29 -3.44 -23.35
#